data_75c0c31f05481b8947e88e28207d9994
#
_entry.id   75c0c31f05481b8947e88e28207d9994
#
_cell.length_a   1.000
_cell.length_b   1.000
_cell.length_c   1.000
_cell.angle_alpha   90.00
_cell.angle_beta   90.00
_cell.angle_gamma   90.00
#
_symmetry.space_group_name_H-M   'P 1'
#
loop_
_entity.id
_entity.type
_entity.pdbx_description
1 polymer ?
#
loop_
_entity_poly.entity_id
_entity_poly.type
_entity_poly.pdbx_seq_one_letter_code
_entity_poly.pdbx_strand_id
1 'polypeptide(L)'
;ASRFGAVLVPDATSDKPKFWFGLGEGRAGEIAARSYRVKKTLPFYRETIENGYATGLAVNDFWCYEVESGAYFNLGDRVTYKGKEWVISRSTAVMKSGSVTYEYILATEKSIRQNLLMNRRIAGASLTGKVIDRTKDTVRVHLDINGNTPLN
;
A
#
# COMPACT_ATOMS: atom_id res chain seq x y z
N ALA A 1 2.86 5.14 -1.53
CA ALA A 1 2.93 3.92 -0.71
C ALA A 1 1.59 3.18 -0.72
N SER A 2 0.45 3.83 -0.47
CA SER A 2 -0.89 3.20 -0.47
C SER A 2 -1.25 2.53 -1.81
N ARG A 3 -0.71 3.02 -2.91
CA ARG A 3 -0.92 2.48 -4.26
C ARG A 3 -0.43 1.03 -4.40
N PHE A 4 0.51 0.63 -3.59
CA PHE A 4 1.13 -0.69 -3.62
C PHE A 4 0.70 -1.58 -2.44
N GLY A 5 -0.37 -1.23 -1.77
CA GLY A 5 -0.82 -1.96 -0.59
C GLY A 5 0.13 -1.87 0.60
N ALA A 6 1.11 -0.98 0.52
CA ALA A 6 2.07 -0.72 1.57
C ALA A 6 1.94 0.74 2.02
N VAL A 7 1.99 0.95 3.31
CA VAL A 7 1.92 2.26 3.94
C VAL A 7 3.17 2.45 4.77
N LEU A 8 3.84 3.59 4.58
CA LEU A 8 4.90 4.03 5.46
C LEU A 8 4.27 4.92 6.54
N VAL A 9 4.20 4.42 7.75
CA VAL A 9 3.64 5.14 8.88
C VAL A 9 4.75 5.45 9.87
N PRO A 10 4.96 6.72 10.23
CA PRO A 10 5.88 7.04 11.31
C PRO A 10 5.28 6.57 12.64
N ASP A 11 6.05 5.84 13.41
CA ASP A 11 5.71 5.47 14.78
C ASP A 11 6.44 6.41 15.74
N ALA A 12 5.69 7.30 16.37
CA ALA A 12 6.20 8.29 17.33
C ALA A 12 6.14 7.79 18.77
N THR A 13 5.85 6.52 19.02
CA THR A 13 5.73 5.96 20.38
C THR A 13 7.08 5.67 21.05
N SER A 14 8.18 5.83 20.34
CA SER A 14 9.54 5.61 20.86
C SER A 14 10.43 6.84 20.63
N ASP A 15 11.46 7.00 21.46
CA ASP A 15 12.47 8.07 21.34
C ASP A 15 13.24 8.04 20.01
N LYS A 16 13.18 6.95 19.30
CA LYS A 16 13.73 6.80 17.95
C LYS A 16 12.60 6.61 16.97
N PRO A 17 12.49 7.44 15.92
CA PRO A 17 11.46 7.29 14.93
C PRO A 17 11.57 5.92 14.25
N LYS A 18 10.50 5.16 14.30
CA LYS A 18 10.35 3.91 13.57
C LYS A 18 9.36 4.11 12.45
N PHE A 19 9.55 3.37 11.37
CA PHE A 19 8.65 3.38 10.24
C PHE A 19 8.10 1.98 10.03
N TRP A 20 6.81 1.88 9.87
CA TRP A 20 6.13 0.67 9.46
C TRP A 20 5.95 0.67 7.95
N PHE A 21 6.28 -0.43 7.34
CA PHE A 21 6.04 -0.64 5.91
C PHE A 21 5.13 -1.85 5.74
N GLY A 22 3.92 -1.61 5.26
CA GLY A 22 2.90 -2.63 5.06
C GLY A 22 1.52 -2.12 5.42
N LEU A 23 0.52 -2.97 5.25
CA LEU A 23 -0.78 -2.76 5.87
C LEU A 23 -0.62 -3.12 7.35
N GLY A 24 -0.80 -2.13 8.23
CA GLY A 24 -0.88 -2.40 9.67
C GLY A 24 -2.01 -3.38 9.99
N GLU A 25 -1.96 -3.98 11.16
CA GLU A 25 -3.12 -4.66 11.76
C GLU A 25 -4.15 -3.57 12.09
N GLY A 26 -4.96 -3.21 11.10
CA GLY A 26 -5.91 -2.11 11.21
C GLY A 26 -6.99 -2.42 12.25
N ARG A 27 -7.45 -1.39 12.94
CA ARG A 27 -8.61 -1.49 13.82
C ARG A 27 -9.84 -1.83 12.98
N ALA A 28 -10.72 -2.65 13.53
CA ALA A 28 -12.05 -2.84 12.97
C ALA A 28 -12.99 -1.78 13.54
N GLY A 29 -13.84 -1.20 12.69
CA GLY A 29 -14.80 -0.19 13.10
C GLY A 29 -15.91 0.00 12.08
N GLU A 30 -16.98 0.69 12.46
CA GLU A 30 -18.02 1.13 11.56
C GLU A 30 -17.82 2.60 11.23
N ILE A 31 -17.87 2.94 9.94
CA ILE A 31 -17.74 4.33 9.51
C ILE A 31 -19.12 4.94 9.22
N ALA A 32 -19.47 5.96 10.01
CA ALA A 32 -20.63 6.81 9.72
C ALA A 32 -20.22 7.88 8.71
N ALA A 33 -20.55 7.66 7.45
CA ALA A 33 -20.26 8.62 6.40
C ALA A 33 -21.32 9.71 6.35
N ARG A 34 -20.90 10.97 6.36
CA ARG A 34 -21.78 12.15 6.16
C ARG A 34 -22.12 12.34 4.69
N SER A 35 -21.15 12.06 3.82
CA SER A 35 -21.31 12.07 2.37
C SER A 35 -20.47 10.99 1.75
N TYR A 36 -20.84 10.53 0.56
CA TYR A 36 -20.04 9.56 -0.16
C TYR A 36 -20.10 9.77 -1.68
N ARG A 37 -19.03 9.36 -2.33
CA ARG A 37 -18.97 9.28 -3.79
C ARG A 37 -18.40 7.91 -4.17
N VAL A 38 -19.06 7.26 -5.12
CA VAL A 38 -18.54 6.03 -5.72
C VAL A 38 -17.46 6.40 -6.74
N LYS A 39 -16.30 5.82 -6.62
CA LYS A 39 -15.20 6.05 -7.54
C LYS A 39 -14.66 4.73 -8.05
N LYS A 40 -14.56 4.58 -9.35
CA LYS A 40 -13.92 3.45 -10.00
C LYS A 40 -12.50 3.83 -10.36
N THR A 41 -11.51 3.13 -9.83
CA THR A 41 -10.10 3.40 -10.13
C THR A 41 -9.65 2.72 -11.43
N LEU A 42 -10.34 3.02 -12.53
CA LEU A 42 -10.03 2.48 -13.85
C LEU A 42 -8.56 2.65 -14.29
N PRO A 43 -7.92 3.82 -14.10
CA PRO A 43 -6.52 3.98 -14.47
C PRO A 43 -5.60 2.98 -13.75
N PHE A 44 -5.84 2.76 -12.46
CA PHE A 44 -5.07 1.82 -11.66
C PHE A 44 -5.31 0.36 -12.07
N TYR A 45 -6.54 -0.01 -12.37
CA TYR A 45 -6.88 -1.32 -12.90
C TYR A 45 -6.18 -1.61 -14.23
N ARG A 46 -6.24 -0.66 -15.15
CA ARG A 46 -5.58 -0.78 -16.46
C ARG A 46 -4.06 -0.96 -16.31
N GLU A 47 -3.43 -0.13 -15.48
CA GLU A 47 -2.00 -0.22 -15.18
C GLU A 47 -1.64 -1.60 -14.58
N THR A 48 -2.51 -2.12 -13.70
CA THR A 48 -2.33 -3.43 -13.07
C THR A 48 -2.37 -4.55 -14.10
N ILE A 49 -3.29 -4.50 -15.08
CA ILE A 49 -3.36 -5.46 -16.18
C ILE A 49 -2.14 -5.36 -17.08
N GLU A 50 -1.79 -4.14 -17.52
CA GLU A 50 -0.67 -3.90 -18.42
C GLU A 50 0.67 -4.38 -17.86
N ASN A 51 0.81 -4.35 -16.53
CA ASN A 51 2.00 -4.83 -15.83
C ASN A 51 1.91 -6.31 -15.39
N GLY A 52 0.82 -7.00 -15.69
CA GLY A 52 0.64 -8.42 -15.34
C GLY A 52 0.35 -8.69 -13.86
N TYR A 53 -0.09 -7.69 -13.10
CA TYR A 53 -0.40 -7.84 -11.65
C TYR A 53 -1.85 -8.20 -11.37
N ALA A 54 -2.69 -8.26 -12.38
CA ALA A 54 -4.12 -8.49 -12.24
C ALA A 54 -4.53 -9.97 -12.12
N THR A 55 -3.57 -10.89 -11.94
CA THR A 55 -3.88 -12.32 -11.83
C THR A 55 -4.87 -12.58 -10.70
N GLY A 56 -6.05 -13.07 -11.03
CA GLY A 56 -7.13 -13.34 -10.08
C GLY A 56 -7.90 -12.10 -9.60
N LEU A 57 -7.69 -10.93 -10.20
CA LEU A 57 -8.42 -9.70 -9.88
C LEU A 57 -9.43 -9.35 -10.97
N ALA A 58 -10.63 -8.95 -10.56
CA ALA A 58 -11.68 -8.46 -11.43
C ALA A 58 -11.78 -6.93 -11.36
N VAL A 59 -12.41 -6.31 -12.36
CA VAL A 59 -12.66 -4.86 -12.39
C VAL A 59 -13.39 -4.38 -11.12
N ASN A 60 -14.30 -5.20 -10.60
CA ASN A 60 -15.07 -4.87 -9.41
C ASN A 60 -14.22 -4.85 -8.13
N ASP A 61 -13.07 -5.53 -8.11
CA ASP A 61 -12.14 -5.47 -6.98
C ASP A 61 -11.52 -4.07 -6.83
N PHE A 62 -11.53 -3.26 -7.89
CA PHE A 62 -10.98 -1.89 -7.91
C PHE A 62 -12.02 -0.80 -7.67
N TRP A 63 -13.21 -1.15 -7.23
CA TRP A 63 -14.18 -0.15 -6.79
C TRP A 63 -13.78 0.41 -5.42
N CYS A 64 -13.98 1.71 -5.27
CA CYS A 64 -13.74 2.38 -4.02
C CYS A 64 -14.84 3.39 -3.73
N TYR A 65 -14.99 3.73 -2.46
CA TYR A 65 -15.81 4.84 -2.02
C TYR A 65 -14.92 5.97 -1.53
N GLU A 66 -15.28 7.18 -1.88
CA GLU A 66 -14.77 8.39 -1.29
C GLU A 66 -15.81 8.86 -0.27
N VAL A 67 -15.46 8.89 1.00
CA VAL A 67 -16.39 9.18 2.09
C VAL A 67 -15.86 10.28 2.98
N GLU A 68 -16.79 11.08 3.53
CA GLU A 68 -16.50 12.11 4.51
C GLU A 68 -17.05 11.67 5.87
N SER A 69 -16.23 11.73 6.91
CA SER A 69 -16.60 11.34 8.28
C SER A 69 -15.99 12.30 9.30
N GLY A 70 -16.67 12.43 10.45
CA GLY A 70 -16.12 13.12 11.62
C GLY A 70 -15.25 12.23 12.50
N ALA A 71 -15.28 10.91 12.29
CA ALA A 71 -14.48 9.96 13.06
C ALA A 71 -13.09 9.78 12.44
N TYR A 72 -12.10 9.63 13.29
CA TYR A 72 -10.72 9.41 12.89
C TYR A 72 -10.40 7.92 12.73
N PHE A 73 -9.84 7.56 11.57
CA PHE A 73 -9.31 6.25 11.26
C PHE A 73 -7.90 6.38 10.66
N ASN A 74 -7.06 5.40 10.92
CA ASN A 74 -5.73 5.31 10.34
C ASN A 74 -5.74 4.67 8.94
N LEU A 75 -4.67 4.90 8.19
CA LEU A 75 -4.44 4.14 6.96
C LEU A 75 -4.27 2.65 7.30
N GLY A 76 -4.97 1.80 6.55
CA GLY A 76 -4.97 0.35 6.78
C GLY A 76 -6.08 -0.12 7.73
N ASP A 77 -6.76 0.78 8.45
CA ASP A 77 -7.90 0.38 9.28
C ASP A 77 -9.00 -0.26 8.43
N ARG A 78 -9.64 -1.26 8.99
CA ARG A 78 -10.78 -1.96 8.39
C ARG A 78 -12.06 -1.35 8.89
N VAL A 79 -12.93 -0.96 7.98
CA VAL A 79 -14.19 -0.32 8.32
C VAL A 79 -15.35 -1.00 7.62
N THR A 80 -16.44 -1.18 8.34
CA THR A 80 -17.71 -1.62 7.76
C THR A 80 -18.44 -0.43 7.18
N TYR A 81 -18.77 -0.50 5.89
CA TYR A 81 -19.56 0.50 5.20
C TYR A 81 -20.51 -0.16 4.21
N LYS A 82 -21.80 0.17 4.27
CA LYS A 82 -22.88 -0.44 3.47
C LYS A 82 -22.87 -1.98 3.52
N GLY A 83 -22.67 -2.53 4.72
CA GLY A 83 -22.72 -3.98 4.97
C GLY A 83 -21.52 -4.77 4.41
N LYS A 84 -20.44 -4.08 4.01
CA LYS A 84 -19.21 -4.70 3.54
C LYS A 84 -18.00 -4.13 4.26
N GLU A 85 -16.95 -4.95 4.37
CA GLU A 85 -15.66 -4.54 4.90
C GLU A 85 -14.84 -3.85 3.81
N TRP A 86 -14.21 -2.75 4.20
CA TRP A 86 -13.33 -1.92 3.38
C TRP A 86 -12.07 -1.59 4.15
N VAL A 87 -11.03 -1.25 3.43
CA VAL A 87 -9.76 -0.80 4.01
C VAL A 87 -9.56 0.68 3.68
N ILE A 88 -9.15 1.46 4.66
CA ILE A 88 -8.79 2.86 4.47
C ILE A 88 -7.48 2.94 3.69
N SER A 89 -7.56 3.27 2.42
CA SER A 89 -6.39 3.37 1.53
C SER A 89 -5.84 4.79 1.43
N ARG A 90 -6.63 5.78 1.80
CA ARG A 90 -6.25 7.20 1.83
C ARG A 90 -7.02 7.90 2.92
N SER A 91 -6.35 8.79 3.63
CA SER A 91 -6.93 9.66 4.64
C SER A 91 -6.43 11.09 4.42
N THR A 92 -7.34 12.03 4.42
CA THR A 92 -7.06 13.47 4.34
C THR A 92 -7.85 14.18 5.42
N ALA A 93 -7.19 14.93 6.28
CA ALA A 93 -7.85 15.78 7.26
C ALA A 93 -8.06 17.17 6.66
N VAL A 94 -9.28 17.68 6.74
CA VAL A 94 -9.64 19.00 6.23
C VAL A 94 -10.32 19.77 7.36
N MET A 95 -9.85 20.98 7.61
CA MET A 95 -10.52 21.88 8.53
C MET A 95 -11.60 22.66 7.78
N LYS A 96 -12.86 22.47 8.19
CA LYS A 96 -14.02 23.15 7.63
C LYS A 96 -14.76 23.86 8.77
N SER A 97 -14.92 25.17 8.69
CA SER A 97 -15.69 25.96 9.67
C SER A 97 -15.34 25.69 11.13
N GLY A 98 -14.04 25.58 11.44
CA GLY A 98 -13.54 25.37 12.81
C GLY A 98 -13.62 23.92 13.31
N SER A 99 -14.08 22.97 12.51
CA SER A 99 -14.07 21.55 12.84
C SER A 99 -13.23 20.74 11.85
N VAL A 100 -12.59 19.68 12.34
CA VAL A 100 -11.85 18.75 11.50
C VAL A 100 -12.83 17.73 10.92
N THR A 101 -12.75 17.57 9.62
CA THR A 101 -13.47 16.52 8.88
C THR A 101 -12.44 15.67 8.14
N TYR A 102 -12.67 14.38 8.11
CA TYR A 102 -11.78 13.43 7.44
C TYR A 102 -12.42 12.95 6.14
N GLU A 103 -11.64 12.99 5.07
CA GLU A 103 -11.97 12.43 3.77
C GLU A 103 -11.19 11.13 3.58
N TYR A 104 -11.89 10.03 3.36
CA TYR A 104 -11.30 8.70 3.21
C TYR A 104 -11.56 8.12 1.84
N ILE A 105 -10.60 7.34 1.33
CA ILE A 105 -10.85 6.40 0.25
C ILE A 105 -10.92 5.01 0.85
N LEU A 106 -12.10 4.40 0.75
CA LEU A 106 -12.38 3.03 1.13
C LEU A 106 -12.16 2.13 -0.08
N ALA A 107 -11.20 1.24 0.00
CA ALA A 107 -10.85 0.31 -1.08
C ALA A 107 -11.04 -1.14 -0.63
N THR A 108 -11.18 -2.05 -1.58
CA THR A 108 -11.18 -3.47 -1.26
C THR A 108 -9.77 -3.93 -0.88
N GLU A 109 -9.65 -4.90 0.01
CA GLU A 109 -8.34 -5.46 0.38
C GLU A 109 -7.59 -5.99 -0.83
N LYS A 110 -8.29 -6.61 -1.77
CA LYS A 110 -7.70 -7.14 -3.01
C LYS A 110 -7.07 -6.07 -3.89
N SER A 111 -7.69 -4.89 -4.01
CA SER A 111 -7.17 -3.81 -4.86
C SER A 111 -5.94 -3.12 -4.28
N ILE A 112 -5.71 -3.22 -2.98
CA ILE A 112 -4.55 -2.63 -2.32
C ILE A 112 -3.39 -3.62 -2.16
N ARG A 113 -3.65 -4.91 -2.17
CA ARG A 113 -2.61 -5.92 -2.20
C ARG A 113 -2.11 -6.08 -3.63
N GLN A 114 -0.85 -5.77 -3.83
CA GLN A 114 -0.18 -6.04 -5.11
C GLN A 114 0.85 -7.13 -4.96
N ASN A 115 0.87 -7.99 -5.96
CA ASN A 115 1.96 -8.93 -6.15
C ASN A 115 3.24 -8.18 -6.56
N LEU A 116 4.32 -8.89 -6.62
CA LEU A 116 5.66 -8.38 -6.92
C LEU A 116 5.67 -7.36 -8.07
N LEU A 117 6.17 -6.16 -7.81
CA LEU A 117 6.38 -5.14 -8.82
C LEU A 117 7.64 -5.48 -9.62
N MET A 118 7.47 -5.79 -10.89
CA MET A 118 8.59 -5.94 -11.82
C MET A 118 8.79 -4.64 -12.59
N ASN A 119 9.92 -4.01 -12.40
CA ASN A 119 10.31 -2.88 -13.23
C ASN A 119 10.85 -3.38 -14.58
N ARG A 120 10.01 -3.35 -15.61
CA ARG A 120 10.40 -3.80 -16.97
C ARG A 120 11.56 -3.00 -17.57
N ARG A 121 11.82 -1.77 -17.08
CA ARG A 121 12.94 -0.94 -17.56
C ARG A 121 14.30 -1.48 -17.14
N ILE A 122 14.35 -2.32 -16.11
CA ILE A 122 15.57 -2.98 -15.66
C ILE A 122 15.62 -4.45 -16.07
N ALA A 123 14.60 -4.96 -16.77
CA ALA A 123 14.63 -6.31 -17.33
C ALA A 123 15.77 -6.41 -18.33
N GLY A 124 16.68 -7.37 -18.13
CA GLY A 124 17.88 -7.53 -18.93
C GLY A 124 19.08 -6.67 -18.47
N ALA A 125 18.96 -5.88 -17.40
CA ALA A 125 20.10 -5.20 -16.81
C ALA A 125 21.06 -6.23 -16.20
N SER A 126 22.37 -6.07 -16.49
CA SER A 126 23.43 -6.87 -15.89
C SER A 126 24.04 -6.08 -14.74
N LEU A 127 24.22 -6.73 -13.60
CA LEU A 127 24.93 -6.18 -12.46
C LEU A 127 26.22 -6.95 -12.25
N THR A 128 27.31 -6.24 -12.03
CA THR A 128 28.59 -6.84 -11.66
C THR A 128 28.66 -7.10 -10.17
N GLY A 129 29.41 -8.13 -9.78
CA GLY A 129 29.57 -8.49 -8.38
C GLY A 129 30.61 -9.58 -8.19
N LYS A 130 31.04 -9.76 -6.95
CA LYS A 130 32.02 -10.78 -6.56
C LYS A 130 31.30 -11.93 -5.85
N VAL A 131 31.60 -13.16 -6.25
CA VAL A 131 31.17 -14.35 -5.52
C VAL A 131 31.92 -14.42 -4.21
N ILE A 132 31.18 -14.47 -3.09
CA ILE A 132 31.74 -14.54 -1.75
C ILE A 132 31.76 -15.97 -1.25
N ASP A 133 30.69 -16.73 -1.56
CA ASP A 133 30.53 -18.09 -1.08
C ASP A 133 29.66 -18.89 -2.03
N ARG A 134 29.84 -20.20 -2.02
CA ARG A 134 29.06 -21.15 -2.81
C ARG A 134 28.74 -22.39 -1.99
N THR A 135 27.45 -22.71 -1.90
CA THR A 135 26.98 -23.92 -1.24
C THR A 135 26.04 -24.68 -2.19
N LYS A 136 26.50 -25.81 -2.73
CA LYS A 136 25.77 -26.64 -3.73
C LYS A 136 25.25 -25.78 -4.88
N ASP A 137 23.92 -25.57 -4.95
CA ASP A 137 23.23 -24.86 -6.02
C ASP A 137 22.99 -23.36 -5.68
N THR A 138 23.50 -22.89 -4.55
CA THR A 138 23.34 -21.51 -4.11
C THR A 138 24.66 -20.78 -4.13
N VAL A 139 24.65 -19.55 -4.66
CA VAL A 139 25.83 -18.68 -4.72
C VAL A 139 25.51 -17.39 -3.97
N ARG A 140 26.36 -17.02 -3.03
CA ARG A 140 26.32 -15.73 -2.34
C ARG A 140 27.18 -14.73 -3.11
N VAL A 141 26.57 -13.63 -3.54
CA VAL A 141 27.24 -12.61 -4.35
C VAL A 141 27.20 -11.27 -3.64
N HIS A 142 28.32 -10.57 -3.59
CA HIS A 142 28.37 -9.15 -3.26
C HIS A 142 28.28 -8.34 -4.54
N LEU A 143 27.24 -7.53 -4.67
CA LEU A 143 27.05 -6.69 -5.84
C LEU A 143 27.88 -5.41 -5.71
N ASP A 144 28.57 -5.01 -6.77
CA ASP A 144 29.43 -3.82 -6.78
C ASP A 144 28.64 -2.54 -6.50
N ILE A 145 27.33 -2.52 -6.78
CA ILE A 145 26.42 -1.42 -6.46
C ILE A 145 26.29 -1.18 -4.94
N ASN A 146 26.56 -2.19 -4.12
CA ASN A 146 26.48 -2.06 -2.67
C ASN A 146 27.70 -1.37 -2.05
N GLY A 147 28.74 -1.11 -2.84
CA GLY A 147 29.98 -0.47 -2.37
C GLY A 147 30.61 -1.23 -1.20
N ASN A 148 31.04 -0.48 -0.19
CA ASN A 148 31.66 -1.02 1.01
C ASN A 148 30.68 -1.35 2.14
N THR A 149 29.41 -1.60 1.83
CA THR A 149 28.43 -1.97 2.85
C THR A 149 28.81 -3.29 3.50
N PRO A 150 28.96 -3.37 4.83
CA PRO A 150 29.30 -4.62 5.51
C PRO A 150 28.23 -5.67 5.22
N LEU A 151 28.67 -6.89 4.95
CA LEU A 151 27.79 -8.03 4.79
C LEU A 151 27.36 -8.52 6.19
N ASN A 152 26.09 -8.40 6.50
CA ASN A 152 25.48 -9.03 7.68
C ASN A 152 25.11 -10.48 7.36
#